data_ffd4b0767eb9ec63c3cc21632fa59a7c
#
_entry.id   ffd4b0767eb9ec63c3cc21632fa59a7c
#
_cell.length_a   1.000
_cell.length_b   1.000
_cell.length_c   1.000
_cell.angle_alpha   90.00
_cell.angle_beta   90.00
_cell.angle_gamma   90.00
#
_symmetry.space_group_name_H-M   'P 1'
#
loop_
_entity.id
_entity.type
_entity.pdbx_description
1 polymer ?
#
loop_
_entity_poly.entity_id
_entity_poly.type
_entity_poly.pdbx_seq_one_letter_code
_entity_poly.pdbx_strand_id
1 'polypeptide(L)'
;MVIEMIVRIDFNPDFKEANFTKKRYRAMKGSAGSGKSVNVAQDYILKLGDKKYQGANLLVVRKSEATHKYSTYAELTGAINRIYGKQADKYWKTTLNPLEIKSKVTGNSIIFRGVNDAKQREKLKSINFSKGKLTWVWCEEATELMESDIDILDDRLRGILTNPNLYYQMTFTFNPVSATHWIKRKYFDYKNDDIFTHHSTYLQNRFIDEAYYRRMQMRKEQDPEGYKVYGLGEWGETGGAILKNYVIHEFPTEFEYFDNMRLSQDFGFNHANVVLRIGFKDGELYICNEIYVHEMDTSEIIKIANSKGLEKNLFMYCDSAEPDRIKMWKSAGYKAKGVKKGPGSVKAQIDYLKQLRIHVHPSCTNTIKEIQQWKWKQDERTGLYLDEPVEFMDDAMAALRYSIDNKLKNNGVRILTPNGRR
;
A
#
# COMPACT_ATOMS: atom_id res chain seq x y z
N MET A 1 41.62 2.14 -32.77
CA MET A 1 41.68 0.94 -31.96
C MET A 1 40.58 1.04 -30.91
N VAL A 2 39.47 0.34 -31.12
CA VAL A 2 38.39 0.27 -30.12
C VAL A 2 38.84 -0.71 -29.05
N ILE A 3 39.26 -0.22 -27.88
CA ILE A 3 39.56 -1.10 -26.76
C ILE A 3 38.21 -1.57 -26.24
N GLU A 4 37.84 -2.79 -26.54
CA GLU A 4 36.70 -3.47 -25.90
C GLU A 4 37.04 -3.63 -24.41
N MET A 5 36.26 -3.00 -23.56
CA MET A 5 36.39 -3.14 -22.12
C MET A 5 35.61 -4.40 -21.69
N ILE A 6 36.32 -5.41 -21.27
CA ILE A 6 35.70 -6.61 -20.63
C ILE A 6 35.40 -6.23 -19.20
N VAL A 7 34.11 -6.13 -18.87
CA VAL A 7 33.62 -5.86 -17.51
C VAL A 7 33.19 -7.20 -16.89
N ARG A 8 33.78 -7.54 -15.76
CA ARG A 8 33.39 -8.73 -14.98
C ARG A 8 32.53 -8.28 -13.81
N ILE A 9 31.29 -8.75 -13.76
CA ILE A 9 30.35 -8.42 -12.69
C ILE A 9 29.85 -9.71 -12.08
N ASP A 10 29.82 -9.71 -10.77
CA ASP A 10 29.23 -10.79 -9.99
C ASP A 10 27.78 -10.46 -9.64
N PHE A 11 26.85 -11.11 -10.36
CA PHE A 11 25.46 -11.17 -10.00
C PHE A 11 25.19 -12.35 -9.06
N ASN A 12 24.22 -12.18 -8.17
CA ASN A 12 23.65 -13.32 -7.51
C ASN A 12 22.90 -14.17 -8.55
N PRO A 13 23.22 -15.47 -8.73
CA PRO A 13 22.64 -16.33 -9.78
C PRO A 13 21.11 -16.39 -9.76
N ASP A 14 20.51 -16.22 -8.60
CA ASP A 14 19.07 -16.23 -8.39
C ASP A 14 18.31 -15.17 -9.22
N PHE A 15 18.97 -14.07 -9.58
CA PHE A 15 18.37 -13.00 -10.40
C PHE A 15 18.51 -13.22 -11.91
N LYS A 16 19.08 -14.32 -12.37
CA LYS A 16 19.35 -14.54 -13.81
C LYS A 16 18.09 -14.33 -14.66
N GLU A 17 17.01 -15.00 -14.36
CA GLU A 17 15.75 -14.88 -15.12
C GLU A 17 15.17 -13.47 -15.04
N ALA A 18 15.22 -12.84 -13.85
CA ALA A 18 14.75 -11.48 -13.66
C ALA A 18 15.51 -10.45 -14.51
N ASN A 19 16.82 -10.65 -14.74
CA ASN A 19 17.64 -9.75 -15.55
C ASN A 19 17.44 -9.94 -17.07
N PHE A 20 17.05 -11.16 -17.51
CA PHE A 20 16.83 -11.45 -18.93
C PHE A 20 15.38 -11.29 -19.38
N THR A 21 14.41 -11.25 -18.48
CA THR A 21 13.02 -11.07 -18.86
C THR A 21 12.79 -9.72 -19.57
N LYS A 22 12.00 -9.75 -20.65
CA LYS A 22 11.53 -8.57 -21.38
C LYS A 22 10.05 -8.29 -21.14
N LYS A 23 9.40 -9.04 -20.24
CA LYS A 23 8.01 -8.85 -19.89
C LYS A 23 7.77 -7.43 -19.37
N ARG A 24 6.60 -6.87 -19.66
CA ARG A 24 6.26 -5.48 -19.34
C ARG A 24 6.35 -5.17 -17.85
N TYR A 25 5.95 -6.13 -16.99
CA TYR A 25 5.98 -5.96 -15.54
C TYR A 25 6.94 -6.96 -14.91
N ARG A 26 7.97 -6.46 -14.26
CA ARG A 26 8.96 -7.24 -13.50
C ARG A 26 8.78 -6.97 -12.00
N ALA A 27 7.97 -7.78 -11.33
CA ALA A 27 7.63 -7.64 -9.92
C ALA A 27 8.55 -8.51 -9.05
N MET A 28 9.44 -7.87 -8.29
CA MET A 28 10.49 -8.52 -7.49
C MET A 28 10.23 -8.31 -6.00
N LYS A 29 9.53 -9.26 -5.37
CA LYS A 29 9.38 -9.28 -3.92
C LYS A 29 10.55 -10.01 -3.26
N GLY A 30 10.83 -9.69 -2.02
CA GLY A 30 11.82 -10.47 -1.27
C GLY A 30 12.19 -9.85 0.07
N SER A 31 13.04 -10.57 0.80
CA SER A 31 13.51 -10.16 2.11
C SER A 31 14.42 -8.93 2.06
N ALA A 32 14.60 -8.29 3.20
CA ALA A 32 15.72 -7.37 3.41
C ALA A 32 17.03 -8.15 3.25
N GLY A 33 18.03 -7.51 2.67
CA GLY A 33 19.33 -8.16 2.40
C GLY A 33 19.33 -9.19 1.28
N SER A 34 18.23 -9.40 0.53
CA SER A 34 18.24 -10.34 -0.60
C SER A 34 19.05 -9.89 -1.83
N GLY A 35 19.46 -8.61 -1.87
CA GLY A 35 20.25 -8.05 -2.98
C GLY A 35 19.42 -7.53 -4.17
N LYS A 36 18.09 -7.43 -4.06
CA LYS A 36 17.21 -6.96 -5.14
C LYS A 36 17.63 -5.63 -5.73
N SER A 37 17.78 -4.58 -4.90
CA SER A 37 18.08 -3.21 -5.35
C SER A 37 19.47 -3.13 -5.97
N VAL A 38 20.47 -3.80 -5.37
CA VAL A 38 21.83 -3.93 -5.93
C VAL A 38 21.77 -4.57 -7.30
N ASN A 39 21.05 -5.68 -7.45
CA ASN A 39 20.91 -6.39 -8.72
C ASN A 39 20.25 -5.50 -9.80
N VAL A 40 19.14 -4.84 -9.47
CA VAL A 40 18.42 -3.99 -10.42
C VAL A 40 19.28 -2.79 -10.84
N ALA A 41 20.03 -2.19 -9.91
CA ALA A 41 20.95 -1.11 -10.22
C ALA A 41 22.06 -1.57 -11.19
N GLN A 42 22.68 -2.70 -10.91
CA GLN A 42 23.73 -3.28 -11.80
C GLN A 42 23.17 -3.62 -13.19
N ASP A 43 21.99 -4.24 -13.25
CA ASP A 43 21.31 -4.62 -14.50
C ASP A 43 21.04 -3.37 -15.37
N TYR A 44 20.49 -2.30 -14.78
CA TYR A 44 20.22 -1.06 -15.53
C TYR A 44 21.50 -0.30 -15.93
N ILE A 45 22.53 -0.27 -15.08
CA ILE A 45 23.80 0.36 -15.46
C ILE A 45 24.44 -0.35 -16.65
N LEU A 46 24.43 -1.68 -16.69
CA LEU A 46 24.91 -2.44 -17.85
C LEU A 46 24.09 -2.15 -19.10
N LYS A 47 22.76 -2.25 -19.02
CA LYS A 47 21.87 -2.03 -20.16
C LYS A 47 21.99 -0.62 -20.72
N LEU A 48 21.99 0.42 -19.84
CA LEU A 48 22.08 1.81 -20.26
C LEU A 48 23.45 2.19 -20.80
N GLY A 49 24.50 1.48 -20.39
CA GLY A 49 25.86 1.65 -20.91
C GLY A 49 26.14 0.94 -22.25
N ASP A 50 25.33 -0.05 -22.62
CA ASP A 50 25.48 -0.85 -23.82
C ASP A 50 24.81 -0.16 -25.04
N LYS A 51 25.57 0.02 -26.14
CA LYS A 51 25.09 0.56 -27.42
C LYS A 51 23.90 -0.21 -27.99
N LYS A 52 23.76 -1.49 -27.67
CA LYS A 52 22.59 -2.30 -28.01
C LYS A 52 21.28 -1.66 -27.58
N TYR A 53 21.27 -0.98 -26.45
CA TYR A 53 20.09 -0.33 -25.87
C TYR A 53 20.13 1.21 -26.04
N GLN A 54 20.86 1.70 -27.02
CA GLN A 54 20.90 3.16 -27.29
C GLN A 54 19.50 3.70 -27.56
N GLY A 55 19.17 4.82 -26.91
CA GLY A 55 17.85 5.46 -26.95
C GLY A 55 16.94 5.05 -25.80
N ALA A 56 17.36 4.11 -24.92
CA ALA A 56 16.66 3.81 -23.69
C ALA A 56 16.93 4.87 -22.61
N ASN A 57 15.89 5.22 -21.85
CA ASN A 57 16.05 6.00 -20.63
C ASN A 57 15.28 5.36 -19.49
N LEU A 58 15.78 5.54 -18.27
CA LEU A 58 15.23 5.01 -17.04
C LEU A 58 14.67 6.14 -16.17
N LEU A 59 13.45 5.95 -15.69
CA LEU A 59 12.87 6.72 -14.60
C LEU A 59 12.90 5.87 -13.34
N VAL A 60 13.50 6.41 -12.26
CA VAL A 60 13.47 5.79 -10.94
C VAL A 60 12.47 6.54 -10.07
N VAL A 61 11.56 5.79 -9.45
CA VAL A 61 10.44 6.34 -8.66
C VAL A 61 10.48 5.81 -7.24
N ARG A 62 10.30 6.69 -6.27
CA ARG A 62 10.00 6.40 -4.87
C ARG A 62 8.87 7.30 -4.39
N LYS A 63 8.29 7.01 -3.24
CA LYS A 63 7.29 7.90 -2.64
C LYS A 63 7.84 9.30 -2.42
N SER A 64 9.00 9.45 -1.78
CA SER A 64 9.64 10.74 -1.51
C SER A 64 10.85 10.97 -2.43
N GLU A 65 10.87 12.11 -3.13
CA GLU A 65 11.97 12.52 -4.02
C GLU A 65 13.30 12.71 -3.25
N ALA A 66 13.23 13.24 -2.03
CA ALA A 66 14.42 13.50 -1.21
C ALA A 66 15.19 12.21 -0.82
N THR A 67 14.50 11.08 -0.73
CA THR A 67 15.13 9.80 -0.35
C THR A 67 16.03 9.21 -1.41
N HIS A 68 15.86 9.60 -2.68
CA HIS A 68 16.67 9.06 -3.78
C HIS A 68 18.17 9.24 -3.57
N LYS A 69 18.61 10.40 -3.06
CA LYS A 69 20.03 10.72 -2.89
C LYS A 69 20.79 9.66 -2.10
N TYR A 70 20.18 9.16 -1.02
CA TYR A 70 20.80 8.21 -0.09
C TYR A 70 20.33 6.75 -0.32
N SER A 71 19.53 6.51 -1.34
CA SER A 71 19.03 5.17 -1.68
C SER A 71 19.35 4.83 -3.14
N THR A 72 18.39 4.94 -4.04
CA THR A 72 18.50 4.51 -5.44
C THR A 72 19.62 5.21 -6.23
N TYR A 73 19.84 6.52 -5.98
CA TYR A 73 20.95 7.23 -6.62
C TYR A 73 22.30 6.72 -6.10
N ALA A 74 22.44 6.55 -4.79
CA ALA A 74 23.63 5.98 -4.18
C ALA A 74 23.88 4.54 -4.69
N GLU A 75 22.80 3.73 -4.83
CA GLU A 75 22.92 2.35 -5.32
C GLU A 75 23.38 2.31 -6.79
N LEU A 76 22.79 3.16 -7.66
CA LEU A 76 23.19 3.24 -9.07
C LEU A 76 24.62 3.76 -9.24
N THR A 77 25.02 4.79 -8.48
CA THR A 77 26.41 5.27 -8.52
C THR A 77 27.38 4.25 -7.92
N GLY A 78 26.97 3.53 -6.88
CA GLY A 78 27.70 2.37 -6.36
C GLY A 78 27.86 1.26 -7.40
N ALA A 79 26.81 0.97 -8.16
CA ALA A 79 26.89 0.02 -9.28
C ALA A 79 27.88 0.48 -10.36
N ILE A 80 27.86 1.76 -10.75
CA ILE A 80 28.84 2.32 -11.68
C ILE A 80 30.28 2.11 -11.18
N ASN A 81 30.52 2.40 -9.90
CA ASN A 81 31.87 2.24 -9.31
C ASN A 81 32.30 0.76 -9.22
N ARG A 82 31.38 -0.15 -8.90
CA ARG A 82 31.65 -1.61 -8.90
C ARG A 82 32.01 -2.12 -10.30
N ILE A 83 31.33 -1.59 -11.32
CA ILE A 83 31.49 -2.05 -12.72
C ILE A 83 32.71 -1.43 -13.39
N TYR A 84 32.89 -0.11 -13.25
CA TYR A 84 33.89 0.65 -14.02
C TYR A 84 35.12 1.06 -13.20
N GLY A 85 35.06 0.95 -11.87
CA GLY A 85 36.17 1.28 -10.98
C GLY A 85 36.69 2.70 -11.22
N LYS A 86 38.01 2.86 -11.32
CA LYS A 86 38.67 4.16 -11.58
C LYS A 86 38.31 4.80 -12.94
N GLN A 87 37.66 4.05 -13.83
CA GLN A 87 37.22 4.56 -15.13
C GLN A 87 35.75 5.04 -15.16
N ALA A 88 35.05 5.03 -14.02
CA ALA A 88 33.66 5.42 -13.92
C ALA A 88 33.37 6.77 -14.59
N ASP A 89 34.17 7.78 -14.32
CA ASP A 89 34.01 9.12 -14.89
C ASP A 89 34.25 9.21 -16.41
N LYS A 90 34.96 8.23 -16.99
CA LYS A 90 35.11 8.15 -18.44
C LYS A 90 33.82 7.75 -19.13
N TYR A 91 33.03 6.91 -18.52
CA TYR A 91 31.84 6.30 -19.11
C TYR A 91 30.53 6.91 -18.62
N TRP A 92 30.53 7.52 -17.45
CA TRP A 92 29.32 8.05 -16.82
C TRP A 92 29.51 9.49 -16.34
N LYS A 93 28.42 10.27 -16.40
CA LYS A 93 28.30 11.59 -15.77
C LYS A 93 27.21 11.50 -14.71
N THR A 94 27.52 11.89 -13.48
CA THR A 94 26.58 11.94 -12.35
C THR A 94 26.38 13.36 -11.89
N THR A 95 25.15 13.76 -11.63
CA THR A 95 24.77 15.11 -11.18
C THR A 95 23.88 15.01 -9.95
N LEU A 96 24.10 15.89 -8.96
CA LEU A 96 23.33 15.90 -7.70
C LEU A 96 22.17 16.91 -7.75
N ASN A 97 22.25 17.93 -8.57
CA ASN A 97 21.21 18.93 -8.72
C ASN A 97 21.07 19.39 -10.18
N PRO A 98 20.03 18.96 -10.90
CA PRO A 98 19.10 17.89 -10.53
C PRO A 98 19.78 16.52 -10.44
N LEU A 99 19.15 15.57 -9.70
CA LEU A 99 19.63 14.19 -9.69
C LEU A 99 19.50 13.58 -11.08
N GLU A 100 20.62 13.29 -11.70
CA GLU A 100 20.70 12.66 -13.03
C GLU A 100 21.97 11.82 -13.15
N ILE A 101 21.87 10.69 -13.83
CA ILE A 101 23.00 9.85 -14.23
C ILE A 101 22.92 9.67 -15.75
N LYS A 102 24.01 9.90 -16.48
CA LYS A 102 24.03 9.82 -17.93
C LYS A 102 25.21 9.03 -18.45
N SER A 103 24.93 8.08 -19.34
CA SER A 103 25.98 7.38 -20.07
C SER A 103 26.64 8.29 -21.11
N LYS A 104 27.96 8.41 -21.06
CA LYS A 104 28.74 9.14 -22.07
C LYS A 104 28.92 8.34 -23.37
N VAL A 105 28.65 7.04 -23.34
CA VAL A 105 28.76 6.12 -24.48
C VAL A 105 27.50 6.14 -25.34
N THR A 106 26.34 5.97 -24.71
CA THR A 106 25.05 5.81 -25.38
C THR A 106 24.23 7.12 -25.40
N GLY A 107 24.50 8.00 -24.46
CA GLY A 107 23.68 9.20 -24.20
C GLY A 107 22.40 8.90 -23.41
N ASN A 108 22.16 7.66 -23.01
CA ASN A 108 21.02 7.26 -22.19
C ASN A 108 21.09 7.91 -20.81
N SER A 109 19.93 8.27 -20.26
CA SER A 109 19.83 9.00 -18.98
C SER A 109 18.98 8.24 -17.97
N ILE A 110 19.30 8.44 -16.69
CA ILE A 110 18.52 8.02 -15.53
C ILE A 110 18.08 9.27 -14.79
N ILE A 111 16.79 9.42 -14.58
CA ILE A 111 16.21 10.52 -13.82
C ILE A 111 15.40 9.98 -12.64
N PHE A 112 15.20 10.82 -11.61
CA PHE A 112 14.60 10.44 -10.35
C PHE A 112 13.39 11.32 -10.06
N ARG A 113 12.29 10.72 -9.58
CA ARG A 113 11.05 11.43 -9.22
C ARG A 113 10.39 10.83 -7.99
N GLY A 114 9.78 11.72 -7.19
CA GLY A 114 8.87 11.36 -6.13
C GLY A 114 7.41 11.41 -6.58
N VAL A 115 6.50 10.86 -5.76
CA VAL A 115 5.04 10.87 -5.98
C VAL A 115 4.27 11.24 -4.71
N ASN A 116 4.90 11.94 -3.78
CA ASN A 116 4.35 12.20 -2.46
C ASN A 116 3.11 13.11 -2.48
N ASP A 117 3.03 14.02 -3.45
CA ASP A 117 1.96 15.01 -3.58
C ASP A 117 1.44 15.14 -5.02
N ALA A 118 0.32 15.85 -5.18
CA ALA A 118 -0.32 16.06 -6.47
C ALA A 118 0.61 16.79 -7.49
N LYS A 119 1.44 17.72 -7.03
CA LYS A 119 2.38 18.47 -7.88
C LYS A 119 3.48 17.56 -8.41
N GLN A 120 3.97 16.63 -7.60
CA GLN A 120 4.96 15.63 -8.03
C GLN A 120 4.33 14.66 -9.03
N ARG A 121 3.09 14.19 -8.79
CA ARG A 121 2.35 13.35 -9.74
C ARG A 121 2.13 14.03 -11.08
N GLU A 122 1.80 15.31 -11.08
CA GLU A 122 1.62 16.06 -12.32
C GLU A 122 2.92 16.13 -13.14
N LYS A 123 4.08 16.28 -12.50
CA LYS A 123 5.39 16.25 -13.17
C LYS A 123 5.68 14.92 -13.88
N LEU A 124 5.10 13.79 -13.43
CA LEU A 124 5.26 12.50 -14.11
C LEU A 124 4.65 12.52 -15.51
N LYS A 125 3.56 13.26 -15.70
CA LYS A 125 2.87 13.38 -17.00
C LYS A 125 3.68 14.12 -18.06
N SER A 126 4.65 14.94 -17.66
CA SER A 126 5.46 15.80 -18.54
C SER A 126 6.91 15.34 -18.72
N ILE A 127 7.26 14.11 -18.34
CA ILE A 127 8.62 13.58 -18.47
C ILE A 127 8.97 13.41 -19.94
N ASN A 128 10.02 14.10 -20.37
CA ASN A 128 10.61 13.98 -21.70
C ASN A 128 12.13 13.88 -21.58
N PHE A 129 12.76 13.24 -22.56
CA PHE A 129 14.19 13.13 -22.67
C PHE A 129 14.67 13.82 -23.94
N SER A 130 15.81 14.48 -23.90
CA SER A 130 16.41 15.16 -25.07
C SER A 130 16.84 14.17 -26.15
N LYS A 131 17.12 12.92 -25.77
CA LYS A 131 17.49 11.82 -26.68
C LYS A 131 16.79 10.54 -26.23
N GLY A 132 16.25 9.77 -27.18
CA GLY A 132 15.54 8.52 -26.89
C GLY A 132 14.18 8.72 -26.24
N LYS A 133 13.67 7.68 -25.61
CA LYS A 133 12.36 7.65 -24.95
C LYS A 133 12.46 7.14 -23.52
N LEU A 134 11.46 7.45 -22.70
CA LEU A 134 11.22 6.69 -21.47
C LEU A 134 10.93 5.25 -21.86
N THR A 135 11.81 4.35 -21.48
CA THR A 135 11.75 2.93 -21.88
C THR A 135 11.54 2.04 -20.65
N TRP A 136 12.20 2.40 -19.57
CA TRP A 136 12.16 1.64 -18.32
C TRP A 136 11.76 2.52 -17.14
N VAL A 137 10.99 1.93 -16.23
CA VAL A 137 10.62 2.54 -14.94
C VAL A 137 11.06 1.57 -13.83
N TRP A 138 11.73 2.08 -12.82
CA TRP A 138 12.06 1.34 -11.61
C TRP A 138 11.36 1.99 -10.40
N CYS A 139 10.38 1.28 -9.85
CA CYS A 139 9.68 1.64 -8.63
C CYS A 139 10.35 0.92 -7.45
N GLU A 140 11.13 1.64 -6.67
CA GLU A 140 11.80 1.12 -5.47
C GLU A 140 10.93 1.37 -4.24
N GLU A 141 10.87 0.39 -3.33
CA GLU A 141 9.91 0.33 -2.23
C GLU A 141 8.47 0.49 -2.73
N ALA A 142 8.13 -0.30 -3.75
CA ALA A 142 6.88 -0.13 -4.50
C ALA A 142 5.62 -0.29 -3.65
N THR A 143 5.71 -0.89 -2.46
CA THR A 143 4.61 -0.95 -1.47
C THR A 143 4.28 0.41 -0.83
N GLU A 144 5.12 1.42 -0.99
CA GLU A 144 4.81 2.79 -0.55
C GLU A 144 3.97 3.57 -1.59
N LEU A 145 3.85 3.07 -2.83
CA LEU A 145 3.20 3.73 -3.96
C LEU A 145 1.72 3.34 -4.05
N MET A 146 0.88 4.24 -4.53
CA MET A 146 -0.52 3.93 -4.83
C MET A 146 -0.64 3.25 -6.20
N GLU A 147 -1.67 2.43 -6.39
CA GLU A 147 -1.97 1.81 -7.68
C GLU A 147 -2.15 2.86 -8.78
N SER A 148 -2.83 3.96 -8.49
CA SER A 148 -3.01 5.10 -9.41
C SER A 148 -1.70 5.77 -9.86
N ASP A 149 -0.66 5.78 -9.00
CA ASP A 149 0.64 6.30 -9.40
C ASP A 149 1.29 5.42 -10.48
N ILE A 150 1.09 4.11 -10.35
CA ILE A 150 1.61 3.13 -11.32
C ILE A 150 0.86 3.24 -12.65
N ASP A 151 -0.45 3.42 -12.63
CA ASP A 151 -1.24 3.57 -13.86
C ASP A 151 -0.80 4.82 -14.64
N ILE A 152 -0.52 5.95 -13.96
CA ILE A 152 0.04 7.15 -14.60
C ILE A 152 1.40 6.86 -15.25
N LEU A 153 2.27 6.10 -14.59
CA LEU A 153 3.58 5.74 -15.12
C LEU A 153 3.49 4.77 -16.30
N ASP A 154 2.60 3.79 -16.23
CA ASP A 154 2.37 2.79 -17.25
C ASP A 154 1.86 3.42 -18.55
N ASP A 155 0.96 4.39 -18.45
CA ASP A 155 0.47 5.19 -19.58
C ASP A 155 1.59 5.98 -20.30
N ARG A 156 2.72 6.22 -19.64
CA ARG A 156 3.89 6.89 -20.27
C ARG A 156 4.74 5.93 -21.12
N LEU A 157 4.66 4.63 -20.86
CA LEU A 157 5.40 3.61 -21.59
C LEU A 157 4.64 3.22 -22.88
N ARG A 158 4.67 4.11 -23.86
CA ARG A 158 3.92 4.00 -25.12
C ARG A 158 4.66 4.54 -26.34
N GLY A 159 4.16 4.18 -27.50
CA GLY A 159 4.65 4.63 -28.82
C GLY A 159 5.69 3.69 -29.41
N ILE A 160 6.13 3.98 -30.63
CA ILE A 160 7.04 3.14 -31.39
C ILE A 160 8.47 3.30 -30.87
N LEU A 161 9.14 2.18 -30.61
CA LEU A 161 10.57 2.10 -30.30
C LEU A 161 11.32 1.84 -31.61
N THR A 162 12.21 2.75 -32.00
CA THR A 162 12.96 2.66 -33.26
C THR A 162 14.11 1.66 -33.20
N ASN A 163 14.66 1.41 -32.03
CA ASN A 163 15.70 0.39 -31.84
C ASN A 163 15.01 -0.95 -31.49
N PRO A 164 15.18 -2.03 -32.28
CA PRO A 164 14.49 -3.32 -32.09
C PRO A 164 14.89 -4.06 -30.81
N ASN A 165 15.99 -3.66 -30.17
CA ASN A 165 16.39 -4.26 -28.91
C ASN A 165 15.66 -3.67 -27.69
N LEU A 166 14.99 -2.51 -27.87
CA LEU A 166 14.26 -1.85 -26.79
C LEU A 166 12.90 -2.52 -26.55
N TYR A 167 12.46 -2.45 -25.33
CA TYR A 167 11.17 -2.94 -24.86
C TYR A 167 10.72 -2.11 -23.65
N TYR A 168 9.43 -1.93 -23.48
CA TYR A 168 8.89 -1.23 -22.31
C TYR A 168 8.85 -2.17 -21.11
N GLN A 169 9.38 -1.71 -19.96
CA GLN A 169 9.33 -2.49 -18.74
C GLN A 169 9.21 -1.61 -17.49
N MET A 170 8.34 -2.01 -16.59
CA MET A 170 8.24 -1.50 -15.22
C MET A 170 8.82 -2.54 -14.26
N THR A 171 9.78 -2.15 -13.45
CA THR A 171 10.38 -2.98 -12.41
C THR A 171 9.92 -2.51 -11.04
N PHE A 172 9.43 -3.42 -10.23
CA PHE A 172 9.00 -3.19 -8.86
C PHE A 172 9.90 -3.96 -7.92
N THR A 173 10.54 -3.27 -6.97
CA THR A 173 11.33 -3.87 -5.89
C THR A 173 10.72 -3.49 -4.56
N PHE A 174 10.46 -4.48 -3.68
CA PHE A 174 9.80 -4.25 -2.41
C PHE A 174 9.92 -5.44 -1.45
N ASN A 175 9.66 -5.15 -0.17
CA ASN A 175 9.39 -6.15 0.84
C ASN A 175 7.87 -6.35 0.94
N PRO A 176 7.36 -7.59 0.95
CA PRO A 176 5.92 -7.87 0.87
C PRO A 176 5.24 -7.71 2.24
N VAL A 177 5.13 -6.47 2.73
CA VAL A 177 4.67 -6.14 4.09
C VAL A 177 3.21 -6.49 4.37
N SER A 178 2.36 -6.62 3.34
CA SER A 178 0.93 -6.93 3.50
C SER A 178 0.40 -7.82 2.39
N ALA A 179 -0.26 -8.91 2.78
CA ALA A 179 -0.93 -9.82 1.86
C ALA A 179 -2.16 -9.21 1.17
N THR A 180 -2.70 -8.09 1.69
CA THR A 180 -3.84 -7.37 1.10
C THR A 180 -3.44 -6.24 0.17
N HIS A 181 -2.13 -6.02 -0.01
CA HIS A 181 -1.62 -4.93 -0.83
C HIS A 181 -2.01 -5.09 -2.30
N TRP A 182 -2.33 -3.98 -3.01
CA TRP A 182 -2.74 -3.98 -4.41
C TRP A 182 -1.73 -4.65 -5.36
N ILE A 183 -0.41 -4.56 -5.06
CA ILE A 183 0.66 -5.21 -5.85
C ILE A 183 0.47 -6.74 -5.88
N LYS A 184 0.08 -7.35 -4.74
CA LYS A 184 -0.17 -8.79 -4.67
C LYS A 184 -1.29 -9.16 -5.63
N ARG A 185 -2.45 -8.50 -5.49
CA ARG A 185 -3.61 -8.72 -6.34
C ARG A 185 -3.29 -8.54 -7.83
N LYS A 186 -2.60 -7.44 -8.18
CA LYS A 186 -2.37 -7.05 -9.59
C LYS A 186 -1.30 -7.88 -10.28
N TYR A 187 -0.24 -8.29 -9.59
CA TYR A 187 0.93 -8.91 -10.22
C TYR A 187 1.25 -10.33 -9.74
N PHE A 188 0.74 -10.78 -8.60
CA PHE A 188 1.03 -12.12 -8.08
C PHE A 188 -0.19 -13.05 -8.10
N ASP A 189 -1.36 -12.54 -7.81
CA ASP A 189 -2.59 -13.35 -7.84
C ASP A 189 -3.18 -13.41 -9.26
N TYR A 190 -2.93 -12.39 -10.09
CA TYR A 190 -3.37 -12.33 -11.48
C TYR A 190 -2.28 -12.84 -12.42
N LYS A 191 -2.58 -13.93 -13.16
CA LYS A 191 -1.65 -14.51 -14.16
C LYS A 191 -1.84 -13.83 -15.51
N ASN A 192 -0.75 -13.30 -16.07
CA ASN A 192 -0.70 -12.69 -17.38
C ASN A 192 0.70 -12.90 -17.99
N ASP A 193 0.77 -13.07 -19.31
CA ASP A 193 2.05 -13.31 -20.00
C ASP A 193 3.00 -12.12 -19.95
N ASP A 194 2.49 -10.90 -19.76
CA ASP A 194 3.29 -9.69 -19.59
C ASP A 194 3.87 -9.51 -18.18
N ILE A 195 3.51 -10.39 -17.23
CA ILE A 195 3.98 -10.31 -15.84
C ILE A 195 5.07 -11.35 -15.59
N PHE A 196 6.19 -10.88 -15.07
CA PHE A 196 7.25 -11.70 -14.48
C PHE A 196 7.30 -11.41 -12.98
N THR A 197 7.19 -12.45 -12.16
CA THR A 197 7.34 -12.36 -10.72
C THR A 197 8.62 -13.02 -10.25
N HIS A 198 9.29 -12.41 -9.29
CA HIS A 198 10.49 -12.97 -8.67
C HIS A 198 10.37 -12.90 -7.15
N HIS A 199 10.91 -13.92 -6.49
CA HIS A 199 11.01 -13.97 -5.03
C HIS A 199 12.46 -14.28 -4.64
N SER A 200 13.03 -13.47 -3.75
CA SER A 200 14.39 -13.66 -3.26
C SER A 200 14.47 -13.46 -1.75
N THR A 201 15.39 -14.20 -1.13
CA THR A 201 15.65 -14.10 0.32
C THR A 201 17.12 -13.81 0.59
N TYR A 202 17.43 -13.36 1.80
CA TYR A 202 18.83 -13.21 2.21
C TYR A 202 19.59 -14.54 2.20
N LEU A 203 18.89 -15.67 2.34
CA LEU A 203 19.50 -17.02 2.31
C LEU A 203 20.13 -17.36 0.97
N GLN A 204 19.60 -16.83 -0.11
CA GLN A 204 20.12 -17.03 -1.48
C GLN A 204 21.18 -15.99 -1.87
N ASN A 205 21.38 -14.95 -1.03
CA ASN A 205 22.33 -13.90 -1.31
C ASN A 205 23.74 -14.30 -0.83
N ARG A 206 24.59 -14.73 -1.75
CA ARG A 206 25.97 -15.14 -1.46
C ARG A 206 26.89 -14.04 -0.93
N PHE A 207 26.43 -12.78 -0.93
CA PHE A 207 27.20 -11.63 -0.45
C PHE A 207 26.82 -11.20 0.99
N ILE A 208 25.93 -11.94 1.65
CA ILE A 208 25.55 -11.70 3.03
C ILE A 208 26.68 -12.10 3.98
N ASP A 209 26.98 -11.22 4.92
CA ASP A 209 27.94 -11.51 5.98
C ASP A 209 27.29 -12.32 7.12
N GLU A 210 28.15 -12.96 7.90
CA GLU A 210 27.72 -13.82 9.02
C GLU A 210 27.01 -13.04 10.14
N ALA A 211 27.36 -11.76 10.36
CA ALA A 211 26.72 -10.93 11.37
C ALA A 211 25.27 -10.65 11.02
N TYR A 212 24.98 -10.38 9.72
CA TYR A 212 23.61 -10.21 9.24
C TYR A 212 22.82 -11.51 9.35
N TYR A 213 23.46 -12.65 9.04
CA TYR A 213 22.83 -13.95 9.19
C TYR A 213 22.41 -14.22 10.63
N ARG A 214 23.31 -14.02 11.61
CA ARG A 214 22.99 -14.14 13.04
C ARG A 214 21.86 -13.20 13.46
N ARG A 215 21.86 -11.96 13.00
CA ARG A 215 20.76 -11.00 13.24
C ARG A 215 19.40 -11.54 12.75
N MET A 216 19.37 -12.17 11.59
CA MET A 216 18.11 -12.74 11.06
C MET A 216 17.68 -13.97 11.87
N GLN A 217 18.60 -14.77 12.41
CA GLN A 217 18.25 -15.88 13.33
C GLN A 217 17.66 -15.33 14.65
N MET A 218 18.25 -14.29 15.23
CA MET A 218 17.66 -13.62 16.41
C MET A 218 16.26 -13.07 16.11
N ARG A 219 16.07 -12.46 14.94
CA ARG A 219 14.76 -11.96 14.54
C ARG A 219 13.73 -13.10 14.40
N LYS A 220 14.13 -14.24 13.88
CA LYS A 220 13.27 -15.43 13.77
C LYS A 220 12.69 -15.86 15.12
N GLU A 221 13.48 -15.75 16.19
CA GLU A 221 13.09 -16.11 17.55
C GLU A 221 12.25 -15.01 18.22
N GLN A 222 12.63 -13.73 18.04
CA GLN A 222 12.03 -12.61 18.75
C GLN A 222 10.82 -11.98 18.04
N ASP A 223 10.78 -12.04 16.71
CA ASP A 223 9.75 -11.45 15.85
C ASP A 223 9.45 -12.39 14.67
N PRO A 224 8.79 -13.53 14.90
CA PRO A 224 8.51 -14.52 13.84
C PRO A 224 7.73 -13.93 12.66
N GLU A 225 6.76 -13.04 12.90
CA GLU A 225 5.96 -12.42 11.84
C GLU A 225 6.80 -11.43 11.01
N GLY A 226 7.60 -10.58 11.67
CA GLY A 226 8.56 -9.74 10.97
C GLY A 226 9.61 -10.55 10.23
N TYR A 227 10.02 -11.73 10.74
CA TYR A 227 10.93 -12.62 10.04
C TYR A 227 10.32 -13.19 8.75
N LYS A 228 9.03 -13.53 8.72
CA LYS A 228 8.34 -13.95 7.48
C LYS A 228 8.50 -12.88 6.39
N VAL A 229 8.25 -11.62 6.72
CA VAL A 229 8.33 -10.50 5.76
C VAL A 229 9.78 -10.15 5.42
N TYR A 230 10.57 -9.82 6.44
CA TYR A 230 11.90 -9.22 6.24
C TYR A 230 13.02 -10.26 6.13
N GLY A 231 12.82 -11.47 6.64
CA GLY A 231 13.75 -12.58 6.51
C GLY A 231 13.43 -13.48 5.33
N LEU A 232 12.19 -13.90 5.18
CA LEU A 232 11.80 -14.85 4.14
C LEU A 232 11.18 -14.16 2.91
N GLY A 233 10.85 -12.87 2.94
CA GLY A 233 10.19 -12.19 1.83
C GLY A 233 8.82 -12.77 1.49
N GLU A 234 8.15 -13.35 2.47
CA GLU A 234 6.79 -13.82 2.37
C GLU A 234 5.81 -12.68 2.60
N TRP A 235 4.59 -12.81 2.05
CA TRP A 235 3.57 -11.83 2.32
C TRP A 235 3.21 -11.83 3.80
N GLY A 236 3.47 -10.70 4.45
CA GLY A 236 3.14 -10.53 5.86
C GLY A 236 1.63 -10.47 6.06
N GLU A 237 1.17 -11.10 7.11
CA GLU A 237 -0.05 -10.62 7.73
C GLU A 237 0.24 -9.22 8.26
N THR A 238 -0.70 -8.29 8.09
CA THR A 238 -0.50 -6.89 8.49
C THR A 238 -0.18 -6.85 9.98
N GLY A 239 1.10 -6.75 10.32
CA GLY A 239 1.49 -6.46 11.69
C GLY A 239 0.74 -5.22 12.15
N GLY A 240 -0.01 -5.33 13.26
CA GLY A 240 -0.85 -4.25 13.75
C GLY A 240 -2.26 -4.17 13.14
N ALA A 241 -2.68 -5.03 12.21
CA ALA A 241 -4.06 -5.07 11.75
C ALA A 241 -5.01 -5.27 12.94
N ILE A 242 -6.03 -4.39 13.02
CA ILE A 242 -6.97 -4.36 14.14
C ILE A 242 -7.99 -5.49 14.00
N LEU A 243 -8.58 -5.65 12.82
CA LEU A 243 -9.54 -6.72 12.52
C LEU A 243 -8.91 -7.74 11.56
N LYS A 244 -8.94 -9.02 11.94
CA LYS A 244 -8.44 -10.15 11.14
C LYS A 244 -9.54 -11.18 10.85
N ASN A 245 -10.65 -11.07 11.53
CA ASN A 245 -11.77 -12.00 11.58
C ASN A 245 -12.90 -11.65 10.61
N TYR A 246 -12.56 -11.16 9.41
CA TYR A 246 -13.53 -10.81 8.37
C TYR A 246 -13.37 -11.67 7.12
N VAL A 247 -14.48 -11.81 6.39
CA VAL A 247 -14.52 -12.45 5.08
C VAL A 247 -15.30 -11.57 4.09
N ILE A 248 -14.86 -11.52 2.85
CA ILE A 248 -15.51 -10.78 1.78
C ILE A 248 -16.18 -11.79 0.85
N HIS A 249 -17.51 -11.78 0.82
CA HIS A 249 -18.29 -12.66 -0.05
C HIS A 249 -19.69 -12.11 -0.26
N GLU A 250 -20.41 -12.62 -1.25
CA GLU A 250 -21.82 -12.32 -1.46
C GLU A 250 -22.69 -13.06 -0.46
N PHE A 251 -23.73 -12.39 0.03
CA PHE A 251 -24.77 -12.91 0.89
C PHE A 251 -26.08 -12.13 0.68
N PRO A 252 -27.24 -12.68 1.07
CA PRO A 252 -28.50 -11.96 1.01
C PRO A 252 -28.47 -10.70 1.88
N THR A 253 -28.94 -9.59 1.36
CA THR A 253 -28.94 -8.30 2.07
C THR A 253 -30.33 -7.85 2.52
N GLU A 254 -31.37 -8.64 2.25
CA GLU A 254 -32.75 -8.40 2.63
C GLU A 254 -32.91 -8.46 4.15
N PHE A 255 -33.87 -7.67 4.67
CA PHE A 255 -34.10 -7.55 6.11
C PHE A 255 -34.43 -8.91 6.76
N GLU A 256 -35.21 -9.73 6.05
CA GLU A 256 -35.71 -11.02 6.52
C GLU A 256 -34.60 -12.07 6.74
N TYR A 257 -33.44 -11.85 6.14
CA TYR A 257 -32.27 -12.74 6.31
C TYR A 257 -31.62 -12.61 7.70
N PHE A 258 -31.81 -11.46 8.36
CA PHE A 258 -31.08 -11.11 9.59
C PHE A 258 -31.97 -11.13 10.83
N ASP A 259 -31.42 -11.50 11.96
CA ASP A 259 -32.09 -11.42 13.28
C ASP A 259 -32.32 -9.96 13.71
N ASN A 260 -31.42 -9.07 13.30
CA ASN A 260 -31.49 -7.63 13.58
C ASN A 260 -30.71 -6.85 12.54
N MET A 261 -31.22 -5.69 12.17
CA MET A 261 -30.51 -4.74 11.32
C MET A 261 -30.45 -3.36 11.94
N ARG A 262 -29.45 -2.59 11.52
CA ARG A 262 -29.26 -1.21 11.94
C ARG A 262 -28.47 -0.40 10.93
N LEU A 263 -28.54 0.90 11.05
CA LEU A 263 -27.71 1.84 10.35
C LEU A 263 -26.68 2.42 11.31
N SER A 264 -25.54 2.84 10.78
CA SER A 264 -24.56 3.59 11.53
C SER A 264 -23.95 4.67 10.65
N GLN A 265 -23.54 5.80 11.26
CA GLN A 265 -22.96 6.90 10.52
C GLN A 265 -21.80 7.53 11.27
N ASP A 266 -20.74 7.77 10.52
CA ASP A 266 -19.69 8.70 10.85
C ASP A 266 -19.81 9.96 9.98
N PHE A 267 -19.78 11.13 10.60
CA PHE A 267 -19.97 12.41 9.92
C PHE A 267 -18.62 12.97 9.46
N GLY A 268 -18.48 13.22 8.18
CA GLY A 268 -17.35 13.92 7.59
C GLY A 268 -17.82 15.01 6.62
N PHE A 269 -16.90 15.87 6.21
CA PHE A 269 -17.01 16.77 5.06
C PHE A 269 -15.72 16.74 4.27
N ASN A 270 -14.60 17.14 4.89
CA ASN A 270 -13.25 16.98 4.32
C ASN A 270 -12.77 15.53 4.39
N HIS A 271 -13.22 14.76 5.39
CA HIS A 271 -13.13 13.31 5.48
C HIS A 271 -14.38 12.67 4.86
N ALA A 272 -14.36 11.35 4.70
CA ALA A 272 -15.52 10.66 4.16
C ALA A 272 -16.71 10.76 5.12
N ASN A 273 -17.90 10.98 4.57
CA ASN A 273 -19.15 10.85 5.29
C ASN A 273 -19.73 9.47 4.97
N VAL A 274 -19.82 8.61 5.98
CA VAL A 274 -20.10 7.19 5.80
C VAL A 274 -21.37 6.77 6.49
N VAL A 275 -22.25 6.11 5.76
CA VAL A 275 -23.39 5.38 6.33
C VAL A 275 -23.24 3.90 6.00
N LEU A 276 -23.27 3.06 7.02
CA LEU A 276 -23.27 1.61 6.86
C LEU A 276 -24.63 1.01 7.22
N ARG A 277 -25.08 0.05 6.41
CA ARG A 277 -26.22 -0.81 6.70
C ARG A 277 -25.70 -2.16 7.17
N ILE A 278 -26.00 -2.51 8.42
CA ILE A 278 -25.38 -3.63 9.13
C ILE A 278 -26.45 -4.60 9.61
N GLY A 279 -26.27 -5.87 9.29
CA GLY A 279 -27.08 -7.00 9.78
C GLY A 279 -26.36 -7.78 10.87
N PHE A 280 -27.12 -8.44 11.71
CA PHE A 280 -26.65 -9.45 12.67
C PHE A 280 -27.43 -10.73 12.48
N LYS A 281 -26.74 -11.86 12.39
CA LYS A 281 -27.33 -13.18 12.27
C LYS A 281 -26.44 -14.20 12.97
N ASP A 282 -27.03 -15.07 13.78
CA ASP A 282 -26.33 -16.16 14.47
C ASP A 282 -25.11 -15.70 15.29
N GLY A 283 -25.14 -14.46 15.80
CA GLY A 283 -24.04 -13.86 16.57
C GLY A 283 -22.93 -13.24 15.71
N GLU A 284 -23.00 -13.35 14.39
CA GLU A 284 -22.05 -12.76 13.44
C GLU A 284 -22.53 -11.40 12.92
N LEU A 285 -21.62 -10.59 12.40
CA LEU A 285 -21.88 -9.22 11.89
C LEU A 285 -21.73 -9.18 10.37
N TYR A 286 -22.66 -8.53 9.69
CA TYR A 286 -22.72 -8.43 8.24
C TYR A 286 -22.77 -6.95 7.81
N ILE A 287 -21.81 -6.48 7.03
CA ILE A 287 -21.80 -5.16 6.41
C ILE A 287 -22.43 -5.29 5.03
N CYS A 288 -23.71 -4.90 4.91
CA CYS A 288 -24.54 -5.18 3.75
C CYS A 288 -24.39 -4.13 2.65
N ASN A 289 -24.35 -2.84 3.03
CA ASN A 289 -24.27 -1.72 2.09
C ASN A 289 -23.49 -0.56 2.72
N GLU A 290 -22.90 0.27 1.85
CA GLU A 290 -22.26 1.53 2.22
C GLU A 290 -22.81 2.71 1.41
N ILE A 291 -22.90 3.87 2.04
CA ILE A 291 -22.84 5.19 1.41
C ILE A 291 -21.53 5.78 1.87
N TYR A 292 -20.65 6.10 0.94
CA TYR A 292 -19.31 6.60 1.22
C TYR A 292 -19.04 7.77 0.28
N VAL A 293 -19.08 8.99 0.80
CA VAL A 293 -19.03 10.22 0.00
C VAL A 293 -18.15 11.27 0.66
N HIS A 294 -17.58 12.16 -0.14
CA HIS A 294 -16.81 13.32 0.29
C HIS A 294 -17.52 14.60 -0.13
N GLU A 295 -17.25 15.69 0.57
CA GLU A 295 -17.71 17.04 0.21
C GLU A 295 -19.22 17.16 0.06
N MET A 296 -20.00 16.33 0.76
CA MET A 296 -21.46 16.37 0.78
C MET A 296 -21.98 16.70 2.17
N ASP A 297 -23.00 17.56 2.21
CA ASP A 297 -23.68 17.86 3.46
C ASP A 297 -24.67 16.75 3.87
N THR A 298 -25.17 16.84 5.10
CA THR A 298 -26.08 15.84 5.65
C THR A 298 -27.39 15.75 4.87
N SER A 299 -27.88 16.86 4.27
CA SER A 299 -29.12 16.86 3.50
C SER A 299 -28.99 16.09 2.19
N GLU A 300 -27.82 16.19 1.56
CA GLU A 300 -27.50 15.46 0.32
C GLU A 300 -27.39 13.96 0.59
N ILE A 301 -26.74 13.57 1.69
CA ILE A 301 -26.63 12.16 2.08
C ILE A 301 -27.99 11.56 2.43
N ILE A 302 -28.86 12.32 3.09
CA ILE A 302 -30.25 11.89 3.34
C ILE A 302 -31.00 11.65 2.02
N LYS A 303 -30.79 12.46 0.99
CA LYS A 303 -31.38 12.23 -0.35
C LYS A 303 -30.86 10.90 -0.94
N ILE A 304 -29.56 10.65 -0.85
CA ILE A 304 -28.94 9.40 -1.31
C ILE A 304 -29.50 8.20 -0.53
N ALA A 305 -29.60 8.31 0.80
CA ALA A 305 -30.15 7.25 1.65
C ALA A 305 -31.61 6.93 1.27
N ASN A 306 -32.43 7.96 1.03
CA ASN A 306 -33.81 7.81 0.57
C ASN A 306 -33.88 7.16 -0.82
N SER A 307 -33.03 7.57 -1.77
CA SER A 307 -33.01 6.99 -3.13
C SER A 307 -32.53 5.54 -3.15
N LYS A 308 -31.66 5.17 -2.22
CA LYS A 308 -31.23 3.77 -2.02
C LYS A 308 -32.21 2.93 -1.19
N GLY A 309 -33.31 3.52 -0.71
CA GLY A 309 -34.34 2.82 0.06
C GLY A 309 -33.89 2.39 1.45
N LEU A 310 -32.96 3.11 2.10
CA LEU A 310 -32.54 2.77 3.46
C LEU A 310 -33.73 2.86 4.43
N GLU A 311 -33.89 1.83 5.25
CA GLU A 311 -35.06 1.62 6.11
C GLU A 311 -35.10 2.62 7.27
N LYS A 312 -36.09 3.53 7.29
CA LYS A 312 -36.26 4.55 8.33
C LYS A 312 -36.65 4.00 9.69
N ASN A 313 -37.21 2.80 9.73
CA ASN A 313 -37.60 2.11 10.96
C ASN A 313 -36.42 1.48 11.70
N LEU A 314 -35.23 1.37 11.08
CA LEU A 314 -34.03 0.89 11.74
C LEU A 314 -33.44 1.97 12.67
N PHE A 315 -32.84 1.52 13.78
CA PHE A 315 -32.04 2.41 14.61
C PHE A 315 -30.75 2.79 13.85
N MET A 316 -30.46 4.09 13.86
CA MET A 316 -29.25 4.65 13.27
C MET A 316 -28.35 5.21 14.37
N TYR A 317 -27.15 4.66 14.48
CA TYR A 317 -26.14 5.03 15.48
C TYR A 317 -25.14 5.99 14.86
N CYS A 318 -25.08 7.24 15.36
CA CYS A 318 -24.28 8.31 14.79
C CYS A 318 -23.20 8.78 15.76
N ASP A 319 -22.17 9.40 15.22
CA ASP A 319 -21.25 10.19 16.03
C ASP A 319 -22.03 11.22 16.88
N SER A 320 -21.78 11.24 18.18
CA SER A 320 -22.45 12.15 19.12
C SER A 320 -21.88 13.56 19.12
N ALA A 321 -20.74 13.80 18.46
CA ALA A 321 -20.13 15.13 18.37
C ALA A 321 -20.94 16.10 17.49
N GLU A 322 -21.86 15.58 16.65
CA GLU A 322 -22.61 16.33 15.65
C GLU A 322 -24.14 16.31 15.90
N PRO A 323 -24.64 16.89 17.00
CA PRO A 323 -26.05 16.79 17.40
C PRO A 323 -27.00 17.39 16.37
N ASP A 324 -26.60 18.45 15.66
CA ASP A 324 -27.43 19.10 14.64
C ASP A 324 -27.64 18.20 13.43
N ARG A 325 -26.61 17.50 13.00
CA ARG A 325 -26.69 16.51 11.91
C ARG A 325 -27.58 15.33 12.30
N ILE A 326 -27.51 14.85 13.55
CA ILE A 326 -28.43 13.83 14.09
C ILE A 326 -29.87 14.32 14.04
N LYS A 327 -30.13 15.61 14.37
CA LYS A 327 -31.45 16.22 14.29
C LYS A 327 -31.98 16.25 12.84
N MET A 328 -31.14 16.54 11.86
CA MET A 328 -31.51 16.49 10.44
C MET A 328 -31.99 15.09 10.04
N TRP A 329 -31.28 14.04 10.42
CA TRP A 329 -31.72 12.66 10.18
C TRP A 329 -33.07 12.34 10.83
N LYS A 330 -33.27 12.77 12.09
CA LYS A 330 -34.58 12.61 12.78
C LYS A 330 -35.69 13.33 12.03
N SER A 331 -35.45 14.56 11.58
CA SER A 331 -36.41 15.34 10.81
C SER A 331 -36.75 14.69 9.46
N ALA A 332 -35.84 13.94 8.89
CA ALA A 332 -36.05 13.14 7.68
C ALA A 332 -36.77 11.79 7.94
N GLY A 333 -37.13 11.51 9.22
CA GLY A 333 -37.87 10.32 9.63
C GLY A 333 -37.02 9.12 10.05
N TYR A 334 -35.69 9.24 10.14
CA TYR A 334 -34.81 8.17 10.61
C TYR A 334 -34.74 8.10 12.15
N LYS A 335 -34.59 6.91 12.71
CA LYS A 335 -34.43 6.71 14.16
C LYS A 335 -32.97 6.93 14.60
N ALA A 336 -32.43 8.12 14.24
CA ALA A 336 -31.04 8.48 14.52
C ALA A 336 -30.80 8.80 15.99
N LYS A 337 -29.66 8.35 16.54
CA LYS A 337 -29.22 8.67 17.92
C LYS A 337 -27.70 8.67 18.01
N GLY A 338 -27.15 9.59 18.83
CA GLY A 338 -25.73 9.63 19.12
C GLY A 338 -25.28 8.45 19.98
N VAL A 339 -24.09 7.92 19.70
CA VAL A 339 -23.42 6.93 20.53
C VAL A 339 -22.84 7.57 21.80
N LYS A 340 -22.71 6.80 22.88
CA LYS A 340 -22.06 7.31 24.09
C LYS A 340 -20.55 7.18 23.94
N LYS A 341 -19.85 8.31 23.92
CA LYS A 341 -18.39 8.37 23.94
C LYS A 341 -17.89 8.53 25.38
N GLY A 342 -16.79 7.87 25.72
CA GLY A 342 -16.13 7.98 27.01
C GLY A 342 -14.71 7.44 26.94
N PRO A 343 -13.88 7.69 27.95
CA PRO A 343 -12.53 7.14 28.00
C PRO A 343 -12.55 5.61 27.81
N GLY A 344 -11.72 5.10 26.88
CA GLY A 344 -11.63 3.67 26.59
C GLY A 344 -12.76 3.11 25.72
N SER A 345 -13.76 3.90 25.29
CA SER A 345 -14.87 3.40 24.47
C SER A 345 -14.43 2.86 23.12
N VAL A 346 -13.44 3.47 22.48
CA VAL A 346 -12.87 3.01 21.19
C VAL A 346 -12.25 1.63 21.35
N LYS A 347 -11.42 1.43 22.38
CA LYS A 347 -10.78 0.13 22.66
C LYS A 347 -11.83 -0.94 22.94
N ALA A 348 -12.82 -0.66 23.79
CA ALA A 348 -13.88 -1.61 24.10
C ALA A 348 -14.71 -2.01 22.87
N GLN A 349 -15.00 -1.05 21.97
CA GLN A 349 -15.67 -1.33 20.71
C GLN A 349 -14.82 -2.22 19.79
N ILE A 350 -13.52 -1.94 19.67
CA ILE A 350 -12.58 -2.75 18.90
C ILE A 350 -12.48 -4.17 19.46
N ASP A 351 -12.32 -4.30 20.77
CA ASP A 351 -12.20 -5.62 21.43
C ASP A 351 -13.48 -6.45 21.25
N TYR A 352 -14.65 -5.81 21.21
CA TYR A 352 -15.90 -6.50 20.89
C TYR A 352 -15.95 -6.94 19.42
N LEU A 353 -15.59 -6.07 18.46
CA LEU A 353 -15.54 -6.40 17.03
C LEU A 353 -14.58 -7.56 16.73
N LYS A 354 -13.46 -7.65 17.46
CA LYS A 354 -12.52 -8.79 17.34
C LYS A 354 -13.12 -10.14 17.71
N GLN A 355 -14.17 -10.16 18.53
CA GLN A 355 -14.83 -11.41 18.95
C GLN A 355 -15.87 -11.87 17.92
N LEU A 356 -16.31 -10.99 17.02
CA LEU A 356 -17.32 -11.31 16.01
C LEU A 356 -16.63 -11.81 14.73
N ARG A 357 -17.29 -12.72 14.03
CA ARG A 357 -16.99 -12.96 12.64
C ARG A 357 -17.69 -11.87 11.81
N ILE A 358 -16.95 -11.20 10.93
CA ILE A 358 -17.44 -10.07 10.15
C ILE A 358 -17.53 -10.47 8.68
N HIS A 359 -18.71 -10.33 8.11
CA HIS A 359 -18.97 -10.54 6.70
C HIS A 359 -19.11 -9.20 6.00
N VAL A 360 -18.36 -9.00 4.91
CA VAL A 360 -18.40 -7.76 4.14
C VAL A 360 -18.89 -8.08 2.73
N HIS A 361 -19.99 -7.43 2.33
CA HIS A 361 -20.49 -7.59 0.97
C HIS A 361 -19.53 -6.94 -0.03
N PRO A 362 -19.22 -7.56 -1.18
CA PRO A 362 -18.25 -7.05 -2.16
C PRO A 362 -18.57 -5.65 -2.68
N SER A 363 -19.84 -5.21 -2.65
CA SER A 363 -20.24 -3.86 -3.05
C SER A 363 -19.76 -2.76 -2.08
N CYS A 364 -19.34 -3.10 -0.85
CA CYS A 364 -18.81 -2.17 0.14
C CYS A 364 -17.32 -1.91 -0.10
N THR A 365 -16.98 -1.39 -1.27
CA THR A 365 -15.60 -1.31 -1.77
C THR A 365 -14.70 -0.40 -0.93
N ASN A 366 -15.24 0.68 -0.36
CA ASN A 366 -14.47 1.60 0.49
C ASN A 366 -14.29 1.02 1.89
N THR A 367 -15.34 0.46 2.47
CA THR A 367 -15.24 -0.27 3.76
C THR A 367 -14.24 -1.42 3.68
N ILE A 368 -14.19 -2.16 2.55
CA ILE A 368 -13.19 -3.20 2.31
C ILE A 368 -11.77 -2.63 2.34
N LYS A 369 -11.53 -1.49 1.68
CA LYS A 369 -10.22 -0.83 1.70
C LYS A 369 -9.81 -0.42 3.11
N GLU A 370 -10.72 0.18 3.86
CA GLU A 370 -10.43 0.64 5.21
C GLU A 370 -10.17 -0.53 6.17
N ILE A 371 -11.03 -1.56 6.20
CA ILE A 371 -10.84 -2.72 7.09
C ILE A 371 -9.51 -3.43 6.83
N GLN A 372 -9.06 -3.46 5.57
CA GLN A 372 -7.78 -4.03 5.18
C GLN A 372 -6.58 -3.20 5.64
N GLN A 373 -6.75 -1.89 5.81
CA GLN A 373 -5.69 -0.96 6.17
C GLN A 373 -5.75 -0.52 7.63
N TRP A 374 -6.83 -0.81 8.33
CA TRP A 374 -7.04 -0.38 9.72
C TRP A 374 -6.08 -1.09 10.67
N LYS A 375 -5.20 -0.29 11.28
CA LYS A 375 -4.09 -0.80 12.09
C LYS A 375 -3.88 0.03 13.34
N TRP A 376 -3.21 -0.56 14.33
CA TRP A 376 -2.73 0.13 15.49
C TRP A 376 -1.61 1.11 15.15
N LYS A 377 -1.57 2.25 15.84
CA LYS A 377 -0.42 3.14 15.81
C LYS A 377 0.82 2.38 16.28
N GLN A 378 1.95 2.69 15.67
CA GLN A 378 3.24 2.15 16.09
C GLN A 378 4.09 3.27 16.67
N ASP A 379 4.66 3.06 17.83
CA ASP A 379 5.64 3.96 18.41
C ASP A 379 6.90 3.94 17.54
N GLU A 380 7.28 5.08 16.99
CA GLU A 380 8.38 5.19 16.03
C GLU A 380 9.74 4.81 16.63
N ARG A 381 9.91 5.00 17.94
CA ARG A 381 11.16 4.75 18.67
C ARG A 381 11.32 3.29 19.07
N THR A 382 10.23 2.67 19.55
CA THR A 382 10.27 1.30 20.09
C THR A 382 9.82 0.25 19.08
N GLY A 383 9.10 0.66 18.03
CA GLY A 383 8.47 -0.25 17.07
C GLY A 383 7.30 -1.05 17.65
N LEU A 384 6.88 -0.77 18.89
CA LEU A 384 5.75 -1.44 19.54
C LEU A 384 4.43 -0.83 19.08
N TYR A 385 3.40 -1.65 18.94
CA TYR A 385 2.06 -1.19 18.65
C TYR A 385 1.41 -0.62 19.91
N LEU A 386 0.83 0.57 19.75
CA LEU A 386 0.05 1.23 20.78
C LEU A 386 -1.40 0.71 20.74
N ASP A 387 -2.10 0.80 21.86
CA ASP A 387 -3.54 0.44 21.95
C ASP A 387 -4.44 1.55 21.32
N GLU A 388 -3.94 2.24 20.31
CA GLU A 388 -4.63 3.32 19.60
C GLU A 388 -4.64 3.03 18.10
N PRO A 389 -5.81 3.11 17.41
CA PRO A 389 -5.85 2.99 15.96
C PRO A 389 -5.20 4.18 15.28
N VAL A 390 -4.66 3.97 14.08
CA VAL A 390 -4.23 5.07 13.20
C VAL A 390 -5.47 5.80 12.72
N GLU A 391 -5.51 7.12 12.94
CA GLU A 391 -6.58 8.02 12.46
C GLU A 391 -6.31 8.41 11.00
N PHE A 392 -6.43 7.46 10.09
CA PHE A 392 -6.25 7.69 8.66
C PHE A 392 -7.10 6.71 7.85
N MET A 393 -8.03 7.23 7.07
CA MET A 393 -8.98 6.44 6.29
C MET A 393 -9.68 5.40 7.18
N ASP A 394 -10.31 5.87 8.26
CA ASP A 394 -10.97 5.02 9.26
C ASP A 394 -12.43 5.43 9.52
N ASP A 395 -13.02 6.21 8.60
CA ASP A 395 -14.38 6.72 8.68
C ASP A 395 -15.44 5.59 8.68
N ALA A 396 -15.27 4.60 7.79
CA ALA A 396 -16.12 3.41 7.78
C ALA A 396 -15.88 2.53 9.02
N MET A 397 -14.65 2.49 9.55
CA MET A 397 -14.34 1.79 10.79
C MET A 397 -14.93 2.50 11.99
N ALA A 398 -15.00 3.84 11.99
CA ALA A 398 -15.73 4.60 13.00
C ALA A 398 -17.23 4.30 12.94
N ALA A 399 -17.85 4.35 11.78
CA ALA A 399 -19.24 3.97 11.60
C ALA A 399 -19.51 2.52 12.04
N LEU A 400 -18.63 1.57 11.71
CA LEU A 400 -18.70 0.18 12.16
C LEU A 400 -18.68 0.08 13.69
N ARG A 401 -17.77 0.79 14.36
CA ARG A 401 -17.70 0.84 15.84
C ARG A 401 -18.99 1.39 16.45
N TYR A 402 -19.59 2.40 15.85
CA TYR A 402 -20.86 2.95 16.38
C TYR A 402 -22.01 1.97 16.27
N SER A 403 -22.01 1.09 15.27
CA SER A 403 -23.08 0.11 15.09
C SER A 403 -23.27 -0.84 16.27
N ILE A 404 -22.25 -1.05 17.10
CA ILE A 404 -22.28 -2.01 18.21
C ILE A 404 -22.52 -1.38 19.58
N ASP A 405 -22.73 -0.05 19.68
CA ASP A 405 -22.86 0.69 20.96
C ASP A 405 -23.89 0.06 21.93
N ASN A 406 -25.02 -0.44 21.44
CA ASN A 406 -26.04 -1.09 22.27
C ASN A 406 -25.65 -2.50 22.73
N LYS A 407 -24.81 -3.21 21.99
CA LYS A 407 -24.41 -4.59 22.33
C LYS A 407 -23.50 -4.60 23.57
N LEU A 408 -22.66 -3.59 23.70
CA LEU A 408 -21.77 -3.41 24.85
C LEU A 408 -22.53 -3.22 26.16
N LYS A 409 -23.71 -2.58 26.12
CA LYS A 409 -24.53 -2.34 27.32
C LYS A 409 -25.22 -3.59 27.82
N ASN A 410 -25.58 -4.53 26.94
CA ASN A 410 -26.31 -5.74 27.31
C ASN A 410 -25.40 -6.85 27.87
N ASN A 411 -24.08 -6.79 27.58
CA ASN A 411 -23.11 -7.78 28.04
C ASN A 411 -22.48 -7.49 29.41
N GLY A 412 -23.03 -6.55 30.19
CA GLY A 412 -22.64 -6.35 31.60
C GLY A 412 -21.20 -5.84 31.81
N VAL A 413 -20.55 -5.30 30.79
CA VAL A 413 -19.24 -4.67 30.95
C VAL A 413 -19.42 -3.36 31.69
N ARG A 414 -19.38 -3.41 33.04
CA ARG A 414 -19.19 -2.21 33.87
C ARG A 414 -17.77 -1.71 33.64
N ILE A 415 -17.64 -0.56 32.99
CA ILE A 415 -16.38 0.19 32.98
C ILE A 415 -16.12 0.60 34.42
N LEU A 416 -15.21 -0.08 35.09
CA LEU A 416 -14.72 0.32 36.40
C LEU A 416 -13.84 1.56 36.19
N THR A 417 -14.35 2.73 36.52
CA THR A 417 -13.52 3.92 36.65
C THR A 417 -12.59 3.76 37.85
N PRO A 418 -11.28 4.11 37.78
CA PRO A 418 -10.33 3.94 38.85
C PRO A 418 -10.49 5.00 39.97
N ASN A 419 -11.66 5.43 40.32
CA ASN A 419 -11.87 6.27 41.50
C ASN A 419 -13.30 6.11 42.03
N GLY A 420 -13.53 5.00 42.71
CA GLY A 420 -14.65 4.85 43.65
C GLY A 420 -14.23 5.32 45.03
N ARG A 421 -14.51 6.55 45.38
CA ARG A 421 -14.77 6.92 46.77
C ARG A 421 -16.27 7.19 46.94
N ARG A 422 -16.78 6.61 48.01
CA ARG A 422 -18.17 6.56 48.52
C ARG A 422 -18.95 7.84 48.30
#